data_78a38bd6f1a12b3088cc6b36c115afa6
#
_entry.id   78a38bd6f1a12b3088cc6b36c115afa6
#
_cell.length_a   1.000
_cell.length_b   1.000
_cell.length_c   1.000
_cell.angle_alpha   90.00
_cell.angle_beta   90.00
_cell.angle_gamma   90.00
#
_symmetry.space_group_name_H-M   'P 1'
#
loop_
_entity.id
_entity.type
_entity.pdbx_description
1 polymer ?
#
loop_
_entity_poly.entity_id
_entity_poly.type
_entity_poly.pdbx_seq_one_letter_code
_entity_poly.pdbx_strand_id
1 'polypeptide(L)'
;MGEVTANIHQLNDSVFAVIGIDGATNFGIIKGSDDSAVLIDADIRRMDEIDDALARTGCKKVRYLVNTHENFDHSSANDYFEKNGTIVVGTNGCYQALEEDGDEKFAEMAGRSPELWTRFPGLKMANLQITFPQEMTLRLPGVAVRLLFAAHNGKSHSRGDAIAILDRDKILFAGDLLYTDFHPVTVYGNIPNWIESIDHLLGHGFVSVVPGHGPVSSGGNDVYKSAFRKFRSYLEDFDGRLKEMKAGRKSPGEVESYMKSGAYAAMGKTWMVKRNIEYSLKEAN
;
A
#
# COMPACT_ATOMS: atom_id res chain seq x y z
N MET A 1 24.98 10.50 -10.96
CA MET A 1 23.90 9.65 -10.41
C MET A 1 23.59 8.61 -11.48
N GLY A 2 23.55 7.33 -11.14
CA GLY A 2 23.15 6.29 -12.09
C GLY A 2 21.68 6.53 -12.51
N GLU A 3 21.37 6.17 -13.76
CA GLU A 3 20.00 6.27 -14.28
C GLU A 3 19.10 5.34 -13.45
N VAL A 4 18.09 5.89 -12.80
CA VAL A 4 17.12 5.11 -12.02
C VAL A 4 16.18 4.44 -13.00
N THR A 5 16.14 3.11 -13.01
CA THR A 5 15.26 2.34 -13.89
C THR A 5 14.17 1.68 -13.07
N ALA A 6 12.90 2.01 -13.35
CA ALA A 6 11.75 1.42 -12.70
C ALA A 6 11.62 -0.08 -13.01
N ASN A 7 11.34 -0.87 -11.98
CA ASN A 7 11.05 -2.30 -12.10
C ASN A 7 9.58 -2.51 -12.48
N ILE A 8 9.29 -2.41 -13.78
CA ILE A 8 7.92 -2.48 -14.31
C ILE A 8 7.52 -3.94 -14.55
N HIS A 9 6.43 -4.36 -13.92
CA HIS A 9 5.74 -5.62 -14.18
C HIS A 9 4.45 -5.33 -14.97
N GLN A 10 4.43 -5.69 -16.25
CA GLN A 10 3.28 -5.52 -17.11
C GLN A 10 2.22 -6.60 -16.82
N LEU A 11 1.01 -6.19 -16.47
CA LEU A 11 -0.12 -7.07 -16.16
C LEU A 11 -1.01 -7.30 -17.41
N ASN A 12 -1.17 -6.27 -18.25
CA ASN A 12 -1.76 -6.31 -19.59
C ASN A 12 -1.30 -5.07 -20.39
N ASP A 13 -1.88 -4.82 -21.55
CA ASP A 13 -1.46 -3.73 -22.45
C ASP A 13 -1.65 -2.32 -21.85
N SER A 14 -2.48 -2.16 -20.82
CA SER A 14 -2.82 -0.88 -20.21
C SER A 14 -2.59 -0.82 -18.68
N VAL A 15 -2.16 -1.93 -18.06
CA VAL A 15 -2.01 -2.01 -16.60
C VAL A 15 -0.63 -2.49 -16.23
N PHE A 16 0.04 -1.70 -15.39
CA PHE A 16 1.42 -1.94 -14.99
C PHE A 16 1.53 -1.78 -13.47
N ALA A 17 2.34 -2.63 -12.85
CA ALA A 17 2.81 -2.46 -11.47
C ALA A 17 4.30 -2.13 -11.47
N VAL A 18 4.71 -1.18 -10.67
CA VAL A 18 6.12 -0.87 -10.45
C VAL A 18 6.52 -1.34 -9.08
N ILE A 19 7.41 -2.31 -9.05
CA ILE A 19 7.75 -3.06 -7.84
C ILE A 19 8.90 -2.39 -7.13
N GLY A 20 8.68 -2.08 -5.85
CA GLY A 20 9.68 -1.47 -5.00
C GLY A 20 10.81 -2.43 -4.65
N ILE A 21 12.06 -1.94 -4.76
CA ILE A 21 13.25 -2.69 -4.36
C ILE A 21 13.28 -2.76 -2.82
N ASP A 22 13.74 -3.90 -2.29
CA ASP A 22 13.88 -4.14 -0.84
C ASP A 22 12.61 -3.87 -0.03
N GLY A 23 11.46 -4.16 -0.65
CA GLY A 23 10.15 -3.97 -0.04
C GLY A 23 9.73 -2.49 0.08
N ALA A 24 10.28 -1.59 -0.73
CA ALA A 24 9.67 -0.27 -0.91
C ALA A 24 8.25 -0.42 -1.48
N THR A 25 7.43 0.60 -1.31
CA THR A 25 6.02 0.60 -1.75
C THR A 25 5.91 0.33 -3.24
N ASN A 26 5.00 -0.54 -3.62
CA ASN A 26 4.62 -0.71 -5.02
C ASN A 26 3.67 0.41 -5.44
N PHE A 27 3.67 0.76 -6.70
CA PHE A 27 2.66 1.63 -7.27
C PHE A 27 2.10 1.07 -8.59
N GLY A 28 0.89 1.49 -8.94
CA GLY A 28 0.20 1.02 -10.13
C GLY A 28 0.02 2.12 -11.16
N ILE A 29 0.16 1.78 -12.45
CA ILE A 29 -0.17 2.67 -13.58
C ILE A 29 -1.27 2.00 -14.40
N ILE A 30 -2.40 2.67 -14.55
CA ILE A 30 -3.54 2.23 -15.36
C ILE A 30 -3.74 3.27 -16.45
N LYS A 31 -3.40 2.89 -17.68
CA LYS A 31 -3.36 3.77 -18.86
C LYS A 31 -4.68 3.78 -19.60
N GLY A 32 -5.22 4.97 -19.85
CA GLY A 32 -6.33 5.19 -20.79
C GLY A 32 -5.87 5.21 -22.25
N SER A 33 -6.78 5.05 -23.19
CA SER A 33 -6.47 5.11 -24.63
C SER A 33 -6.09 6.50 -25.14
N ASP A 34 -6.21 7.53 -24.32
CA ASP A 34 -5.77 8.91 -24.56
C ASP A 34 -4.41 9.24 -23.93
N ASP A 35 -3.64 8.21 -23.54
CA ASP A 35 -2.37 8.30 -22.84
C ASP A 35 -2.46 9.00 -21.45
N SER A 36 -3.66 9.22 -20.92
CA SER A 36 -3.85 9.60 -19.52
C SER A 36 -3.74 8.38 -18.59
N ALA A 37 -3.41 8.60 -17.32
CA ALA A 37 -3.26 7.53 -16.35
C ALA A 37 -4.06 7.76 -15.06
N VAL A 38 -4.49 6.66 -14.43
CA VAL A 38 -4.70 6.55 -12.99
C VAL A 38 -3.43 5.98 -12.40
N LEU A 39 -2.84 6.69 -11.44
CA LEU A 39 -1.72 6.21 -10.62
C LEU A 39 -2.30 5.68 -9.30
N ILE A 40 -1.86 4.52 -8.85
CA ILE A 40 -2.23 3.94 -7.56
C ILE A 40 -1.02 4.05 -6.65
N ASP A 41 -1.14 4.84 -5.59
CA ASP A 41 -0.12 5.20 -4.62
C ASP A 41 1.09 5.94 -5.22
N ALA A 42 1.73 6.78 -4.42
CA ALA A 42 2.94 7.47 -4.81
C ALA A 42 3.77 7.89 -3.59
N ASP A 43 5.00 7.40 -3.53
CA ASP A 43 6.02 7.82 -2.57
C ASP A 43 6.89 8.90 -3.20
N ILE A 44 6.94 10.09 -2.58
CA ILE A 44 7.74 11.22 -3.07
C ILE A 44 9.24 10.88 -3.21
N ARG A 45 9.73 9.92 -2.44
CA ARG A 45 11.12 9.45 -2.51
C ARG A 45 11.43 8.67 -3.79
N ARG A 46 10.37 8.15 -4.45
CA ARG A 46 10.45 7.31 -5.65
C ARG A 46 10.03 8.04 -6.93
N MET A 47 10.02 9.37 -6.93
CA MET A 47 9.56 10.14 -8.11
C MET A 47 10.35 9.82 -9.38
N ASP A 48 11.67 9.54 -9.29
CA ASP A 48 12.46 9.15 -10.48
C ASP A 48 11.97 7.85 -11.10
N GLU A 49 11.58 6.87 -10.27
CA GLU A 49 11.01 5.62 -10.74
C GLU A 49 9.59 5.81 -11.31
N ILE A 50 8.78 6.70 -10.70
CA ILE A 50 7.45 7.05 -11.19
C ILE A 50 7.56 7.72 -12.56
N ASP A 51 8.45 8.70 -12.71
CA ASP A 51 8.65 9.43 -13.96
C ASP A 51 9.17 8.51 -15.08
N ASP A 52 10.16 7.64 -14.77
CA ASP A 52 10.66 6.63 -15.72
C ASP A 52 9.55 5.66 -16.14
N ALA A 53 8.76 5.18 -15.17
CA ALA A 53 7.66 4.25 -15.47
C ALA A 53 6.56 4.89 -16.32
N LEU A 54 6.16 6.13 -16.02
CA LEU A 54 5.19 6.88 -16.84
C LEU A 54 5.69 7.09 -18.27
N ALA A 55 6.96 7.46 -18.43
CA ALA A 55 7.57 7.64 -19.74
C ALA A 55 7.60 6.33 -20.53
N ARG A 56 8.07 5.22 -19.93
CA ARG A 56 8.20 3.91 -20.57
C ARG A 56 6.87 3.24 -20.91
N THR A 57 5.82 3.53 -20.14
CA THR A 57 4.45 3.08 -20.42
C THR A 57 3.71 4.01 -21.40
N GLY A 58 4.34 5.12 -21.79
CA GLY A 58 3.79 6.09 -22.74
C GLY A 58 2.63 6.91 -22.16
N CYS A 59 2.58 7.08 -20.83
CA CYS A 59 1.62 7.94 -20.15
C CYS A 59 2.08 9.39 -20.21
N LYS A 60 1.22 10.27 -20.71
CA LYS A 60 1.54 11.70 -20.88
C LYS A 60 1.03 12.57 -19.72
N LYS A 61 0.03 12.09 -18.96
CA LYS A 61 -0.60 12.83 -17.90
C LYS A 61 -1.19 11.89 -16.86
N VAL A 62 -0.88 12.11 -15.61
CA VAL A 62 -1.60 11.50 -14.49
C VAL A 62 -2.86 12.32 -14.23
N ARG A 63 -4.03 11.73 -14.49
CA ARG A 63 -5.32 12.39 -14.28
C ARG A 63 -5.82 12.21 -12.86
N TYR A 64 -5.61 11.02 -12.31
CA TYR A 64 -5.98 10.69 -10.94
C TYR A 64 -4.81 10.01 -10.24
N LEU A 65 -4.54 10.41 -9.00
CA LEU A 65 -3.72 9.66 -8.04
C LEU A 65 -4.68 9.09 -7.00
N VAL A 66 -4.67 7.78 -6.84
CA VAL A 66 -5.46 7.09 -5.81
C VAL A 66 -4.54 6.73 -4.66
N ASN A 67 -4.82 7.23 -3.47
CA ASN A 67 -4.18 6.71 -2.27
C ASN A 67 -4.97 5.52 -1.76
N THR A 68 -4.31 4.36 -1.68
CA THR A 68 -4.93 3.18 -1.04
C THR A 68 -5.14 3.44 0.45
N HIS A 69 -4.25 4.21 1.08
CA HIS A 69 -4.38 4.63 2.46
C HIS A 69 -3.44 5.82 2.80
N GLU A 70 -3.50 6.28 4.03
CA GLU A 70 -2.86 7.51 4.52
C GLU A 70 -1.36 7.41 4.83
N ASN A 71 -0.73 6.23 4.77
CA ASN A 71 0.69 6.12 5.13
C ASN A 71 1.59 6.92 4.17
N PHE A 72 2.68 7.46 4.72
CA PHE A 72 3.59 8.36 4.02
C PHE A 72 4.05 7.83 2.66
N ASP A 73 4.42 6.57 2.60
CA ASP A 73 4.94 5.94 1.39
C ASP A 73 3.88 5.62 0.33
N HIS A 74 2.61 5.93 0.60
CA HIS A 74 1.48 5.82 -0.33
C HIS A 74 0.88 7.19 -0.70
N SER A 75 1.06 8.22 0.15
CA SER A 75 0.39 9.51 0.02
C SER A 75 1.33 10.72 -0.07
N SER A 76 2.62 10.56 0.18
CA SER A 76 3.54 11.70 0.31
C SER A 76 3.78 12.50 -0.97
N ALA A 77 3.46 11.95 -2.14
CA ALA A 77 3.56 12.67 -3.39
C ALA A 77 2.29 13.47 -3.75
N ASN A 78 1.26 13.50 -2.90
CA ASN A 78 0.00 14.18 -3.17
C ASN A 78 0.18 15.65 -3.58
N ASP A 79 0.94 16.43 -2.81
CA ASP A 79 1.21 17.85 -3.10
C ASP A 79 1.89 18.06 -4.46
N TYR A 80 2.84 17.18 -4.81
CA TYR A 80 3.51 17.23 -6.11
C TYR A 80 2.52 17.01 -7.25
N PHE A 81 1.70 15.97 -7.16
CA PHE A 81 0.73 15.65 -8.20
C PHE A 81 -0.41 16.66 -8.29
N GLU A 82 -0.91 17.17 -7.16
CA GLU A 82 -1.93 18.22 -7.12
C GLU A 82 -1.45 19.50 -7.83
N LYS A 83 -0.22 19.97 -7.54
CA LYS A 83 0.38 21.13 -8.20
C LYS A 83 0.55 20.96 -9.71
N ASN A 84 0.62 19.71 -10.19
CA ASN A 84 0.69 19.36 -11.60
C ASN A 84 -0.68 19.04 -12.22
N GLY A 85 -1.78 19.35 -11.53
CA GLY A 85 -3.16 19.25 -12.03
C GLY A 85 -3.73 17.83 -12.01
N THR A 86 -3.17 16.93 -11.20
CA THR A 86 -3.72 15.61 -10.88
C THR A 86 -4.75 15.75 -9.76
N ILE A 87 -5.84 15.00 -9.85
CA ILE A 87 -6.86 14.92 -8.79
C ILE A 87 -6.51 13.76 -7.87
N VAL A 88 -6.34 14.03 -6.58
CA VAL A 88 -6.03 13.03 -5.56
C VAL A 88 -7.32 12.46 -4.97
N VAL A 89 -7.43 11.13 -4.94
CA VAL A 89 -8.66 10.41 -4.58
C VAL A 89 -8.34 9.35 -3.53
N GLY A 90 -9.23 9.16 -2.56
CA GLY A 90 -9.15 8.09 -1.57
C GLY A 90 -10.43 7.95 -0.76
N THR A 91 -10.39 7.15 0.29
CA THR A 91 -11.56 6.95 1.16
C THR A 91 -11.78 8.11 2.12
N ASN A 92 -12.99 8.22 2.68
CA ASN A 92 -13.26 9.15 3.78
C ASN A 92 -12.35 8.90 4.99
N GLY A 93 -12.02 7.64 5.29
CA GLY A 93 -11.12 7.28 6.39
C GLY A 93 -9.68 7.75 6.15
N CYS A 94 -9.19 7.64 4.92
CA CYS A 94 -7.89 8.17 4.52
C CYS A 94 -7.85 9.71 4.66
N TYR A 95 -8.89 10.40 4.19
CA TYR A 95 -9.02 11.85 4.34
C TYR A 95 -8.94 12.28 5.81
N GLN A 96 -9.74 11.64 6.68
CA GLN A 96 -9.77 11.96 8.10
C GLN A 96 -8.41 11.73 8.78
N ALA A 97 -7.73 10.63 8.43
CA ALA A 97 -6.42 10.34 8.98
C ALA A 97 -5.35 11.34 8.54
N LEU A 98 -5.39 11.78 7.28
CA LEU A 98 -4.49 12.83 6.77
C LEU A 98 -4.79 14.20 7.41
N GLU A 99 -6.05 14.51 7.69
CA GLU A 99 -6.47 15.75 8.35
C GLU A 99 -6.02 15.80 9.81
N GLU A 100 -6.08 14.67 10.53
CA GLU A 100 -5.79 14.63 11.98
C GLU A 100 -4.28 14.66 12.28
N ASP A 101 -3.47 13.87 11.58
CA ASP A 101 -2.05 13.65 11.91
C ASP A 101 -1.13 13.58 10.67
N GLY A 102 -1.66 13.90 9.50
CA GLY A 102 -0.88 13.83 8.25
C GLY A 102 0.34 14.75 8.23
N ASP A 103 0.21 15.98 8.68
CA ASP A 103 1.31 16.95 8.71
C ASP A 103 2.43 16.51 9.67
N GLU A 104 2.09 15.98 10.87
CA GLU A 104 3.07 15.48 11.84
C GLU A 104 3.82 14.26 11.28
N LYS A 105 3.11 13.28 10.76
CA LYS A 105 3.70 12.09 10.13
C LYS A 105 4.55 12.43 8.93
N PHE A 106 4.09 13.38 8.12
CA PHE A 106 4.84 13.86 6.96
C PHE A 106 6.15 14.52 7.39
N ALA A 107 6.12 15.42 8.39
CA ALA A 107 7.30 16.09 8.90
C ALA A 107 8.31 15.10 9.51
N GLU A 108 7.83 14.11 10.28
CA GLU A 108 8.67 13.05 10.85
C GLU A 108 9.39 12.25 9.76
N MET A 109 8.65 11.78 8.75
CA MET A 109 9.21 10.94 7.69
C MET A 109 10.09 11.72 6.72
N ALA A 110 9.71 12.94 6.37
CA ALA A 110 10.52 13.82 5.52
C ALA A 110 11.80 14.27 6.24
N GLY A 111 11.76 14.44 7.58
CA GLY A 111 12.95 14.72 8.39
C GLY A 111 14.01 13.61 8.34
N ARG A 112 13.63 12.39 7.99
CA ARG A 112 14.54 11.25 7.77
C ARG A 112 15.17 11.24 6.37
N SER A 113 14.68 12.10 5.46
CA SER A 113 15.13 12.22 4.08
C SER A 113 15.30 13.70 3.72
N PRO A 114 16.31 14.40 4.29
CA PRO A 114 16.46 15.85 4.16
C PRO A 114 16.70 16.30 2.71
N GLU A 115 17.14 15.41 1.83
CA GLU A 115 17.28 15.66 0.39
C GLU A 115 15.95 15.99 -0.29
N LEU A 116 14.81 15.57 0.28
CA LEU A 116 13.49 15.88 -0.25
C LEU A 116 13.21 17.37 -0.28
N TRP A 117 13.66 18.12 0.74
CA TRP A 117 13.45 19.56 0.83
C TRP A 117 14.23 20.34 -0.24
N THR A 118 15.39 19.82 -0.63
CA THR A 118 16.19 20.40 -1.71
C THR A 118 15.60 20.07 -3.07
N ARG A 119 15.12 18.85 -3.23
CA ARG A 119 14.56 18.35 -4.49
C ARG A 119 13.16 18.89 -4.77
N PHE A 120 12.34 19.02 -3.73
CA PHE A 120 10.95 19.47 -3.81
C PHE A 120 10.72 20.67 -2.86
N PRO A 121 11.17 21.89 -3.24
CA PRO A 121 11.01 23.06 -2.38
C PRO A 121 9.53 23.36 -2.08
N GLY A 122 9.21 23.58 -0.80
CA GLY A 122 7.83 23.84 -0.36
C GLY A 122 6.92 22.62 -0.41
N LEU A 123 7.49 21.41 -0.44
CA LEU A 123 6.74 20.16 -0.30
C LEU A 123 6.05 20.12 1.06
N LYS A 124 4.79 19.73 1.07
CA LYS A 124 3.96 19.60 2.28
C LYS A 124 3.05 18.37 2.15
N MET A 125 2.39 18.00 3.22
CA MET A 125 1.26 17.08 3.12
C MET A 125 0.12 17.76 2.37
N ALA A 126 -0.45 17.09 1.38
CA ALA A 126 -1.70 17.49 0.73
C ALA A 126 -2.75 16.41 0.95
N ASN A 127 -3.96 16.84 1.31
CA ASN A 127 -5.08 15.94 1.54
C ASN A 127 -5.77 15.59 0.22
N LEU A 128 -6.75 14.70 0.27
CA LEU A 128 -7.52 14.23 -0.88
C LEU A 128 -8.49 15.32 -1.39
N GLN A 129 -8.62 15.43 -2.70
CA GLN A 129 -9.57 16.36 -3.33
C GLN A 129 -10.95 15.70 -3.58
N ILE A 130 -10.95 14.39 -3.76
CA ILE A 130 -12.19 13.61 -3.88
C ILE A 130 -12.13 12.43 -2.92
N THR A 131 -13.19 12.26 -2.15
CA THR A 131 -13.35 11.14 -1.23
C THR A 131 -14.57 10.29 -1.54
N PHE A 132 -14.54 9.03 -1.14
CA PHE A 132 -15.68 8.13 -1.23
C PHE A 132 -15.88 7.33 0.05
N PRO A 133 -17.14 7.05 0.45
CA PRO A 133 -17.43 6.34 1.71
C PRO A 133 -17.29 4.82 1.58
N GLN A 134 -17.68 4.21 0.45
CA GLN A 134 -17.69 2.77 0.25
C GLN A 134 -17.12 2.36 -1.11
N GLU A 135 -17.61 2.95 -2.17
CA GLU A 135 -17.27 2.59 -3.54
C GLU A 135 -17.29 3.81 -4.46
N MET A 136 -16.37 3.81 -5.42
CA MET A 136 -16.31 4.79 -6.51
C MET A 136 -15.76 4.12 -7.77
N THR A 137 -16.16 4.60 -8.93
CA THR A 137 -15.54 4.18 -10.21
C THR A 137 -14.94 5.39 -10.92
N LEU A 138 -13.62 5.34 -11.11
CA LEU A 138 -12.90 6.26 -11.98
C LEU A 138 -12.94 5.73 -13.42
N ARG A 139 -13.12 6.64 -14.37
CA ARG A 139 -13.15 6.31 -15.79
C ARG A 139 -12.15 7.14 -16.57
N LEU A 140 -11.31 6.46 -17.33
CA LEU A 140 -10.53 7.03 -18.40
C LEU A 140 -11.04 6.44 -19.73
N PRO A 141 -10.75 7.05 -20.88
CA PRO A 141 -11.06 6.44 -22.17
C PRO A 141 -10.53 5.01 -22.28
N GLY A 142 -11.42 4.06 -22.48
CA GLY A 142 -11.08 2.63 -22.64
C GLY A 142 -10.89 1.83 -21.35
N VAL A 143 -10.86 2.44 -20.18
CA VAL A 143 -10.66 1.73 -18.90
C VAL A 143 -11.52 2.30 -17.76
N ALA A 144 -11.96 1.41 -16.88
CA ALA A 144 -12.65 1.76 -15.65
C ALA A 144 -11.93 1.11 -14.45
N VAL A 145 -11.70 1.87 -13.40
CA VAL A 145 -11.09 1.44 -12.16
C VAL A 145 -12.12 1.58 -11.05
N ARG A 146 -12.55 0.48 -10.48
CA ARG A 146 -13.44 0.46 -9.34
C ARG A 146 -12.61 0.52 -8.06
N LEU A 147 -12.87 1.53 -7.25
CA LEU A 147 -12.27 1.72 -5.94
C LEU A 147 -13.27 1.25 -4.89
N LEU A 148 -12.81 0.47 -3.94
CA LEU A 148 -13.65 -0.06 -2.87
C LEU A 148 -12.95 0.16 -1.52
N PHE A 149 -13.68 0.70 -0.54
CA PHE A 149 -13.25 0.70 0.84
C PHE A 149 -13.26 -0.73 1.38
N ALA A 150 -12.14 -1.23 1.83
CA ALA A 150 -11.94 -2.64 2.14
C ALA A 150 -11.56 -2.90 3.61
N ALA A 151 -11.48 -1.84 4.45
CA ALA A 151 -11.21 -2.00 5.86
C ALA A 151 -12.46 -2.53 6.60
N HIS A 152 -12.37 -3.74 7.12
CA HIS A 152 -13.43 -4.30 7.95
C HIS A 152 -13.60 -3.50 9.25
N ASN A 153 -14.85 -3.26 9.67
CA ASN A 153 -15.17 -2.44 10.85
C ASN A 153 -14.45 -1.09 10.92
N GLY A 154 -14.17 -0.48 9.75
CA GLY A 154 -13.59 0.86 9.65
C GLY A 154 -12.08 0.96 9.86
N LYS A 155 -11.38 -0.16 10.15
CA LYS A 155 -9.92 -0.17 10.35
C LYS A 155 -9.36 -1.57 10.18
N SER A 156 -8.49 -1.78 9.21
CA SER A 156 -7.75 -3.03 8.99
C SER A 156 -6.24 -2.80 9.09
N HIS A 157 -5.50 -2.60 7.99
CA HIS A 157 -4.12 -2.11 8.07
C HIS A 157 -4.09 -0.65 8.54
N SER A 158 -5.03 0.15 8.05
CA SER A 158 -5.22 1.56 8.39
C SER A 158 -6.70 1.91 8.52
N ARG A 159 -7.04 3.19 8.67
CA ARG A 159 -8.43 3.68 8.62
C ARG A 159 -8.92 3.89 7.18
N GLY A 160 -7.98 4.02 6.25
CA GLY A 160 -8.26 4.43 4.88
C GLY A 160 -8.23 3.31 3.85
N ASP A 161 -8.02 2.06 4.24
CA ASP A 161 -7.71 0.96 3.33
C ASP A 161 -8.68 0.86 2.15
N ALA A 162 -8.23 1.29 0.98
CA ALA A 162 -8.90 1.14 -0.30
C ALA A 162 -8.18 0.10 -1.16
N ILE A 163 -8.96 -0.55 -2.01
CA ILE A 163 -8.44 -1.39 -3.09
C ILE A 163 -8.88 -0.83 -4.44
N ALA A 164 -8.07 -1.05 -5.47
CA ALA A 164 -8.43 -0.70 -6.84
C ALA A 164 -8.58 -1.95 -7.69
N ILE A 165 -9.72 -2.08 -8.35
CA ILE A 165 -10.12 -3.28 -9.08
C ILE A 165 -10.37 -2.94 -10.55
N LEU A 166 -9.74 -3.71 -11.43
CA LEU A 166 -10.08 -3.76 -12.84
C LEU A 166 -10.91 -5.04 -13.07
N ASP A 167 -12.24 -4.90 -12.97
CA ASP A 167 -13.17 -6.03 -12.99
C ASP A 167 -13.06 -6.85 -14.29
N ARG A 168 -12.91 -6.18 -15.43
CA ARG A 168 -12.77 -6.84 -16.75
C ARG A 168 -11.53 -7.72 -16.81
N ASP A 169 -10.42 -7.23 -16.30
CA ASP A 169 -9.10 -7.86 -16.39
C ASP A 169 -8.82 -8.74 -15.18
N LYS A 170 -9.68 -8.69 -14.16
CA LYS A 170 -9.54 -9.40 -12.88
C LYS A 170 -8.21 -9.10 -12.19
N ILE A 171 -7.81 -7.83 -12.21
CA ILE A 171 -6.59 -7.33 -11.57
C ILE A 171 -6.99 -6.56 -10.31
N LEU A 172 -6.28 -6.83 -9.21
CA LEU A 172 -6.44 -6.16 -7.92
C LEU A 172 -5.15 -5.45 -7.52
N PHE A 173 -5.25 -4.17 -7.17
CA PHE A 173 -4.25 -3.47 -6.36
C PHE A 173 -4.77 -3.45 -4.94
N ALA A 174 -4.08 -4.16 -4.06
CA ALA A 174 -4.55 -4.43 -2.69
C ALA A 174 -4.07 -3.40 -1.66
N GLY A 175 -3.15 -2.50 -2.04
CA GLY A 175 -2.45 -1.69 -1.05
C GLY A 175 -1.85 -2.56 0.05
N ASP A 176 -1.77 -2.05 1.23
CA ASP A 176 -1.17 -2.72 2.38
C ASP A 176 -2.09 -3.76 3.05
N LEU A 177 -3.27 -4.03 2.46
CA LEU A 177 -4.02 -5.23 2.84
C LEU A 177 -3.30 -6.54 2.45
N LEU A 178 -2.26 -6.44 1.60
CA LEU A 178 -1.40 -7.56 1.25
C LEU A 178 0.08 -7.14 1.25
N TYR A 179 0.90 -7.90 1.96
CA TYR A 179 2.36 -7.92 1.85
C TYR A 179 2.81 -9.28 1.33
N THR A 180 3.80 -9.29 0.45
CA THR A 180 4.45 -10.51 -0.03
C THR A 180 5.94 -10.45 0.25
N ASP A 181 6.48 -11.51 0.87
CA ASP A 181 7.90 -11.69 1.19
C ASP A 181 8.53 -10.64 2.14
N PHE A 182 7.72 -9.75 2.74
CA PHE A 182 8.19 -8.74 3.70
C PHE A 182 7.30 -8.73 4.96
N HIS A 183 7.92 -8.45 6.12
CA HIS A 183 7.17 -8.21 7.35
C HIS A 183 6.34 -6.93 7.24
N PRO A 184 5.02 -6.99 7.54
CA PRO A 184 4.12 -5.85 7.42
C PRO A 184 4.34 -4.81 8.52
N VAL A 185 3.86 -3.59 8.29
CA VAL A 185 3.63 -2.59 9.33
C VAL A 185 2.27 -2.89 9.98
N THR A 186 2.22 -3.11 11.29
CA THR A 186 0.95 -3.37 12.01
C THR A 186 0.60 -2.27 13.02
N VAL A 187 1.46 -1.26 13.15
CA VAL A 187 1.36 -0.21 14.18
C VAL A 187 0.12 0.68 14.07
N TYR A 188 -0.48 0.78 12.91
CA TYR A 188 -1.67 1.61 12.67
C TYR A 188 -2.94 0.79 12.51
N GLY A 189 -2.82 -0.55 12.52
CA GLY A 189 -3.88 -1.46 12.14
C GLY A 189 -4.67 -2.06 13.30
N ASN A 190 -5.65 -2.87 12.92
CA ASN A 190 -6.35 -3.82 13.78
C ASN A 190 -6.23 -5.20 13.13
N ILE A 191 -5.37 -6.07 13.68
CA ILE A 191 -5.05 -7.36 13.03
C ILE A 191 -6.29 -8.26 12.88
N PRO A 192 -7.18 -8.43 13.87
CA PRO A 192 -8.42 -9.18 13.69
C PRO A 192 -9.28 -8.68 12.52
N ASN A 193 -9.54 -7.37 12.44
CA ASN A 193 -10.30 -6.79 11.33
C ASN A 193 -9.57 -6.96 9.98
N TRP A 194 -8.24 -6.90 9.99
CA TRP A 194 -7.44 -7.10 8.79
C TRP A 194 -7.58 -8.54 8.25
N ILE A 195 -7.58 -9.54 9.14
CA ILE A 195 -7.85 -10.94 8.78
C ILE A 195 -9.24 -11.07 8.14
N GLU A 196 -10.26 -10.43 8.71
CA GLU A 196 -11.63 -10.44 8.15
C GLU A 196 -11.70 -9.74 6.78
N SER A 197 -10.96 -8.66 6.57
CA SER A 197 -10.83 -8.02 5.24
C SER A 197 -10.21 -8.97 4.22
N ILE A 198 -9.19 -9.72 4.60
CA ILE A 198 -8.56 -10.73 3.75
C ILE A 198 -9.56 -11.86 3.43
N ASP A 199 -10.31 -12.33 4.41
CA ASP A 199 -11.32 -13.37 4.20
C ASP A 199 -12.39 -12.93 3.20
N HIS A 200 -12.78 -11.67 3.24
CA HIS A 200 -13.68 -11.08 2.24
C HIS A 200 -13.07 -11.11 0.83
N LEU A 201 -11.79 -10.69 0.71
CA LEU A 201 -11.08 -10.69 -0.57
C LEU A 201 -10.90 -12.09 -1.13
N LEU A 202 -10.69 -13.11 -0.30
CA LEU A 202 -10.59 -14.51 -0.71
C LEU A 202 -11.88 -15.06 -1.37
N GLY A 203 -13.04 -14.41 -1.15
CA GLY A 203 -14.31 -14.70 -1.81
C GLY A 203 -14.36 -14.30 -3.29
N HIS A 204 -13.45 -13.43 -3.75
CA HIS A 204 -13.40 -12.97 -5.14
C HIS A 204 -12.54 -13.88 -6.03
N GLY A 205 -12.50 -13.57 -7.33
CA GLY A 205 -11.73 -14.32 -8.34
C GLY A 205 -10.85 -13.38 -9.16
N PHE A 206 -9.62 -13.11 -8.68
CA PHE A 206 -8.63 -12.32 -9.42
C PHE A 206 -7.65 -13.22 -10.17
N VAL A 207 -7.04 -12.68 -11.22
CA VAL A 207 -5.96 -13.32 -11.99
C VAL A 207 -4.60 -12.82 -11.53
N SER A 208 -4.54 -11.56 -11.13
CA SER A 208 -3.32 -10.92 -10.61
C SER A 208 -3.66 -10.04 -9.41
N VAL A 209 -2.77 -10.02 -8.41
CA VAL A 209 -2.83 -9.08 -7.31
C VAL A 209 -1.48 -8.38 -7.12
N VAL A 210 -1.54 -7.06 -7.01
CA VAL A 210 -0.41 -6.20 -6.67
C VAL A 210 -0.52 -5.86 -5.19
N PRO A 211 0.41 -6.33 -4.34
CA PRO A 211 0.46 -5.95 -2.94
C PRO A 211 0.98 -4.53 -2.77
N GLY A 212 0.81 -3.92 -1.59
CA GLY A 212 1.47 -2.66 -1.26
C GLY A 212 2.99 -2.78 -1.24
N HIS A 213 3.51 -3.93 -0.80
CA HIS A 213 4.94 -4.22 -0.75
C HIS A 213 5.25 -5.63 -1.21
N GLY A 214 6.35 -5.77 -1.97
CA GLY A 214 6.87 -7.05 -2.43
C GLY A 214 6.33 -7.51 -3.78
N PRO A 215 6.64 -8.73 -4.22
CA PRO A 215 6.34 -9.19 -5.57
C PRO A 215 4.85 -9.35 -5.86
N VAL A 216 4.49 -9.10 -7.12
CA VAL A 216 3.15 -9.35 -7.68
C VAL A 216 2.86 -10.84 -7.67
N SER A 217 1.62 -11.21 -7.37
CA SER A 217 1.11 -12.57 -7.56
C SER A 217 0.22 -12.64 -8.79
N SER A 218 0.73 -13.27 -9.86
CA SER A 218 0.05 -13.45 -11.15
C SER A 218 0.02 -14.92 -11.53
N GLY A 219 -0.96 -15.34 -12.31
CA GLY A 219 -1.07 -16.72 -12.79
C GLY A 219 -2.40 -17.37 -12.46
N GLY A 220 -3.36 -16.60 -12.02
CA GLY A 220 -4.73 -17.05 -11.83
C GLY A 220 -5.20 -17.12 -10.38
N ASN A 221 -6.44 -17.57 -10.22
CA ASN A 221 -7.17 -17.53 -8.96
C ASN A 221 -6.46 -18.25 -7.80
N ASP A 222 -5.80 -19.38 -8.05
CA ASP A 222 -5.12 -20.13 -6.99
C ASP A 222 -3.85 -19.43 -6.50
N VAL A 223 -3.13 -18.74 -7.39
CA VAL A 223 -1.91 -18.00 -7.06
C VAL A 223 -2.27 -16.82 -6.17
N TYR A 224 -3.26 -16.02 -6.55
CA TYR A 224 -3.71 -14.89 -5.77
C TYR A 224 -4.23 -15.33 -4.39
N LYS A 225 -5.05 -16.40 -4.34
CA LYS A 225 -5.55 -16.95 -3.06
C LYS A 225 -4.44 -17.48 -2.18
N SER A 226 -3.41 -18.08 -2.78
CA SER A 226 -2.24 -18.55 -2.03
C SER A 226 -1.49 -17.41 -1.36
N ALA A 227 -1.29 -16.28 -2.04
CA ALA A 227 -0.64 -15.09 -1.47
C ALA A 227 -1.43 -14.56 -0.25
N PHE A 228 -2.74 -14.37 -0.39
CA PHE A 228 -3.59 -13.92 0.71
C PHE A 228 -3.65 -14.91 1.87
N ARG A 229 -3.73 -16.23 1.62
CA ARG A 229 -3.72 -17.25 2.68
C ARG A 229 -2.41 -17.27 3.46
N LYS A 230 -1.27 -17.16 2.77
CA LYS A 230 0.05 -17.06 3.44
C LYS A 230 0.12 -15.84 4.34
N PHE A 231 -0.32 -14.70 3.83
CA PHE A 231 -0.29 -13.46 4.60
C PHE A 231 -1.30 -13.49 5.77
N ARG A 232 -2.49 -14.04 5.55
CA ARG A 232 -3.48 -14.27 6.60
C ARG A 232 -2.92 -15.15 7.75
N SER A 233 -2.25 -16.24 7.40
CA SER A 233 -1.60 -17.10 8.40
C SER A 233 -0.50 -16.37 9.18
N TYR A 234 0.26 -15.50 8.51
CA TYR A 234 1.23 -14.63 9.17
C TYR A 234 0.54 -13.74 10.23
N LEU A 235 -0.56 -13.09 9.86
CA LEU A 235 -1.29 -12.21 10.77
C LEU A 235 -1.90 -12.98 11.96
N GLU A 236 -2.44 -14.18 11.73
CA GLU A 236 -2.96 -15.05 12.81
C GLU A 236 -1.85 -15.46 13.78
N ASP A 237 -0.70 -15.89 13.28
CA ASP A 237 0.44 -16.25 14.11
C ASP A 237 0.95 -15.05 14.92
N PHE A 238 1.07 -13.89 14.27
CA PHE A 238 1.55 -12.69 14.94
C PHE A 238 0.57 -12.21 16.03
N ASP A 239 -0.72 -12.15 15.73
CA ASP A 239 -1.77 -11.78 16.70
C ASP A 239 -1.79 -12.75 17.88
N GLY A 240 -1.71 -14.07 17.62
CA GLY A 240 -1.61 -15.10 18.64
C GLY A 240 -0.41 -14.91 19.56
N ARG A 241 0.77 -14.60 18.99
CA ARG A 241 1.99 -14.34 19.77
C ARG A 241 1.91 -13.05 20.58
N LEU A 242 1.33 -12.00 20.01
CA LEU A 242 1.09 -10.75 20.76
C LEU A 242 0.15 -10.97 21.96
N LYS A 243 -0.91 -11.76 21.78
CA LYS A 243 -1.83 -12.13 22.88
C LYS A 243 -1.13 -12.96 23.97
N GLU A 244 -0.27 -13.90 23.60
CA GLU A 244 0.54 -14.65 24.56
C GLU A 244 1.51 -13.74 25.33
N MET A 245 2.13 -12.79 24.65
CA MET A 245 3.03 -11.80 25.24
C MET A 245 2.29 -10.89 26.22
N LYS A 246 1.15 -10.31 25.81
CA LYS A 246 0.33 -9.46 26.69
C LYS A 246 -0.19 -10.21 27.93
N ALA A 247 -0.39 -11.52 27.83
CA ALA A 247 -0.75 -12.38 28.96
C ALA A 247 0.45 -12.85 29.81
N GLY A 248 1.66 -12.35 29.56
CA GLY A 248 2.87 -12.70 30.28
C GLY A 248 3.42 -14.13 30.04
N ARG A 249 2.88 -14.83 29.03
CA ARG A 249 3.31 -16.21 28.69
C ARG A 249 4.52 -16.25 27.75
N LYS A 250 4.82 -15.16 27.08
CA LYS A 250 5.96 -14.99 26.19
C LYS A 250 6.63 -13.64 26.44
N SER A 251 7.95 -13.59 26.31
CA SER A 251 8.69 -12.34 26.28
C SER A 251 8.64 -11.70 24.87
N PRO A 252 8.85 -10.37 24.75
CA PRO A 252 9.00 -9.71 23.46
C PRO A 252 10.07 -10.35 22.56
N GLY A 253 11.21 -10.76 23.15
CA GLY A 253 12.30 -11.42 22.44
C GLY A 253 11.93 -12.79 21.87
N GLU A 254 11.10 -13.58 22.58
CA GLU A 254 10.61 -14.87 22.07
C GLU A 254 9.65 -14.66 20.89
N VAL A 255 8.78 -13.65 20.95
CA VAL A 255 7.88 -13.31 19.84
C VAL A 255 8.69 -12.85 18.62
N GLU A 256 9.67 -11.96 18.83
CA GLU A 256 10.55 -11.48 17.76
C GLU A 256 11.32 -12.64 17.10
N SER A 257 11.93 -13.53 17.91
CA SER A 257 12.67 -14.68 17.41
C SER A 257 11.79 -15.64 16.61
N TYR A 258 10.58 -15.91 17.07
CA TYR A 258 9.62 -16.75 16.35
C TYR A 258 9.27 -16.17 14.99
N MET A 259 8.91 -14.89 14.94
CA MET A 259 8.51 -14.21 13.69
C MET A 259 9.66 -13.99 12.70
N LYS A 260 10.89 -14.22 13.12
CA LYS A 260 12.10 -14.17 12.25
C LYS A 260 12.65 -15.57 11.91
N SER A 261 11.92 -16.62 12.22
CA SER A 261 12.38 -18.02 12.04
C SER A 261 11.37 -18.86 11.27
N GLY A 262 11.71 -20.11 10.99
CA GLY A 262 10.82 -21.08 10.37
C GLY A 262 10.24 -20.57 9.03
N ALA A 263 8.93 -20.52 8.92
CA ALA A 263 8.22 -20.09 7.72
C ALA A 263 8.47 -18.62 7.34
N TYR A 264 8.93 -17.80 8.29
CA TYR A 264 9.14 -16.37 8.13
C TYR A 264 10.60 -15.96 7.99
N ALA A 265 11.54 -16.92 8.05
CA ALA A 265 12.98 -16.66 8.05
C ALA A 265 13.50 -15.94 6.79
N ALA A 266 12.83 -16.13 5.66
CA ALA A 266 13.21 -15.52 4.38
C ALA A 266 12.55 -14.14 4.14
N MET A 267 11.66 -13.69 5.04
CA MET A 267 10.98 -12.41 4.87
C MET A 267 11.93 -11.23 5.11
N GLY A 268 11.85 -10.23 4.22
CA GLY A 268 12.59 -8.97 4.35
C GLY A 268 12.03 -8.04 5.44
N LYS A 269 12.70 -6.90 5.66
CA LYS A 269 12.33 -5.89 6.68
C LYS A 269 12.17 -6.47 8.10
N THR A 270 13.04 -7.37 8.50
CA THR A 270 13.00 -8.08 9.80
C THR A 270 12.96 -7.13 11.02
N TRP A 271 13.48 -5.90 10.88
CA TRP A 271 13.43 -4.86 11.91
C TRP A 271 12.00 -4.40 12.23
N MET A 272 11.06 -4.58 11.29
CA MET A 272 9.67 -4.21 11.46
C MET A 272 8.98 -5.04 12.55
N VAL A 273 9.38 -6.30 12.73
CA VAL A 273 8.85 -7.19 13.77
C VAL A 273 9.04 -6.56 15.16
N LYS A 274 10.26 -6.09 15.45
CA LYS A 274 10.56 -5.42 16.72
C LYS A 274 9.70 -4.16 16.92
N ARG A 275 9.60 -3.31 15.88
CA ARG A 275 8.79 -2.10 15.92
C ARG A 275 7.31 -2.38 16.20
N ASN A 276 6.75 -3.39 15.55
CA ASN A 276 5.36 -3.80 15.75
C ASN A 276 5.11 -4.29 17.19
N ILE A 277 6.04 -5.06 17.76
CA ILE A 277 5.97 -5.53 19.14
C ILE A 277 6.04 -4.37 20.12
N GLU A 278 7.00 -3.47 19.97
CA GLU A 278 7.17 -2.28 20.82
C GLU A 278 5.93 -1.39 20.81
N TYR A 279 5.30 -1.21 19.65
CA TYR A 279 4.06 -0.46 19.53
C TYR A 279 2.90 -1.15 20.27
N SER A 280 2.73 -2.47 20.05
CA SER A 280 1.70 -3.26 20.73
C SER A 280 1.77 -3.23 22.26
N LEU A 281 2.97 -3.04 22.83
CA LEU A 281 3.16 -2.87 24.27
C LEU A 281 2.75 -1.48 24.75
N LYS A 282 2.92 -0.43 23.93
CA LYS A 282 2.52 0.93 24.28
C LYS A 282 0.99 1.12 24.29
N GLU A 283 0.27 0.43 23.42
CA GLU A 283 -1.20 0.47 23.38
C GLU A 283 -1.86 -0.27 24.57
N ALA A 284 -1.11 -1.10 25.30
CA ALA A 284 -1.61 -1.88 26.42
C ALA A 284 -1.50 -1.15 27.78
N ASN A 285 -0.82 0.01 27.82
CA ASN A 285 -0.66 0.89 28.98
C ASN A 285 -1.47 2.16 28.82
#